data_43c164f88f8d889622734b1e8846f037
#
_entry.id   43c164f88f8d889622734b1e8846f037
#
_cell.length_a   1.000
_cell.length_b   1.000
_cell.length_c   1.000
_cell.angle_alpha   90.00
_cell.angle_beta   90.00
_cell.angle_gamma   90.00
#
_symmetry.space_group_name_H-M   'P 1'
#
loop_
_entity.id
_entity.type
_entity.pdbx_description
1 polymer ?
#
loop_
_entity_poly.entity_id
_entity_poly.type
_entity_poly.pdbx_seq_one_letter_code
_entity_poly.pdbx_strand_id
1 'polypeptide(L)'
;MSSLNLDIDSFAINPQYRFQWETAQQCHVLLFPEGLVKLSDSAAEILRLCQQPTTLATLLSALEKMFPGVEGLEDDVREFLSDAREQEWITPAQG
;
A
#
# COMPACT_ATOMS: atom_id res chain seq x y z
N MET A 1 -11.64 -11.33 -8.63
CA MET A 1 -11.83 -9.88 -8.80
C MET A 1 -11.96 -9.20 -7.46
N SER A 2 -11.22 -8.13 -7.27
CA SER A 2 -11.32 -7.37 -6.03
C SER A 2 -12.61 -6.56 -6.04
N SER A 3 -13.35 -6.60 -4.92
CA SER A 3 -14.52 -5.77 -4.76
C SER A 3 -14.21 -4.49 -3.98
N LEU A 4 -12.93 -4.22 -3.77
CA LEU A 4 -12.48 -3.06 -2.99
C LEU A 4 -12.81 -1.76 -3.70
N ASN A 5 -13.50 -0.88 -2.99
CA ASN A 5 -13.74 0.49 -3.43
C ASN A 5 -12.88 1.41 -2.58
N LEU A 6 -11.85 2.00 -3.17
CA LEU A 6 -10.88 2.81 -2.45
C LEU A 6 -11.50 4.04 -1.75
N ASP A 7 -12.61 4.53 -2.27
CA ASP A 7 -13.22 5.74 -1.71
C ASP A 7 -14.04 5.49 -0.44
N ILE A 8 -14.55 4.27 -0.27
CA ILE A 8 -15.47 3.99 0.84
C ILE A 8 -15.05 2.82 1.72
N ASP A 9 -14.19 1.93 1.23
CA ASP A 9 -13.83 0.73 1.99
C ASP A 9 -12.53 0.94 2.75
N SER A 10 -12.40 0.25 3.89
CA SER A 10 -11.10 0.11 4.52
C SER A 10 -10.35 -1.05 3.86
N PHE A 11 -9.05 -1.00 3.90
CA PHE A 11 -8.22 -2.01 3.25
C PHE A 11 -6.92 -2.21 4.02
N ALA A 12 -6.26 -3.31 3.72
CA ALA A 12 -4.97 -3.64 4.33
C ALA A 12 -4.21 -4.51 3.33
N ILE A 13 -2.94 -4.76 3.63
CA ILE A 13 -2.15 -5.67 2.81
C ILE A 13 -2.80 -7.05 2.83
N ASN A 14 -2.90 -7.67 1.67
CA ASN A 14 -3.44 -9.01 1.52
C ASN A 14 -2.64 -9.96 2.42
N PRO A 15 -3.31 -10.77 3.27
CA PRO A 15 -2.60 -11.66 4.20
C PRO A 15 -1.69 -12.68 3.53
N GLN A 16 -1.84 -12.92 2.23
CA GLN A 16 -0.97 -13.84 1.49
C GLN A 16 0.38 -13.23 1.19
N TYR A 17 0.54 -11.92 1.39
CA TYR A 17 1.77 -11.21 1.14
C TYR A 17 2.40 -10.79 2.45
N ARG A 18 3.74 -10.79 2.49
CA ARG A 18 4.49 -10.29 3.64
C ARG A 18 5.25 -9.03 3.24
N PHE A 19 5.04 -7.97 3.98
CA PHE A 19 5.78 -6.73 3.79
C PHE A 19 6.97 -6.76 4.74
N GLN A 20 8.18 -6.72 4.21
CA GLN A 20 9.36 -6.74 5.05
C GLN A 20 10.55 -6.09 4.37
N TRP A 21 11.52 -5.71 5.19
CA TRP A 21 12.80 -5.21 4.71
C TRP A 21 13.66 -6.39 4.28
N GLU A 22 14.29 -6.27 3.12
CA GLU A 22 15.17 -7.31 2.62
C GLU A 22 16.60 -6.78 2.54
N THR A 23 17.45 -7.26 3.43
CA THR A 23 18.81 -6.76 3.55
C THR A 23 19.63 -7.01 2.28
N ALA A 24 19.47 -8.19 1.68
CA ALA A 24 20.22 -8.52 0.47
C ALA A 24 19.86 -7.62 -0.70
N GLN A 25 18.60 -7.15 -0.76
CA GLN A 25 18.13 -6.28 -1.83
C GLN A 25 18.23 -4.80 -1.44
N GLN A 26 18.47 -4.49 -0.17
CA GLN A 26 18.52 -3.13 0.34
C GLN A 26 17.25 -2.35 0.05
N CYS A 27 16.10 -3.01 0.17
CA CYS A 27 14.79 -2.37 -0.03
C CYS A 27 13.70 -3.19 0.65
N HIS A 28 12.54 -2.59 0.77
CA HIS A 28 11.36 -3.33 1.22
C HIS A 28 10.82 -4.17 0.07
N VAL A 29 10.22 -5.29 0.42
CA VAL A 29 9.65 -6.20 -0.57
C VAL A 29 8.29 -6.71 -0.08
N LEU A 30 7.48 -7.17 -1.03
CA LEU A 30 6.32 -8.01 -0.74
C LEU A 30 6.70 -9.43 -1.10
N LEU A 31 6.65 -10.32 -0.11
CA LEU A 31 6.92 -11.73 -0.34
C LEU A 31 5.61 -12.49 -0.51
N PHE A 32 5.62 -13.44 -1.43
CA PHE A 32 4.48 -14.31 -1.66
C PHE A 32 5.01 -15.68 -2.11
N PRO A 33 4.14 -16.71 -2.16
CA PRO A 33 4.66 -18.08 -2.41
C PRO A 33 5.47 -18.23 -3.68
N GLU A 34 5.15 -17.47 -4.73
CA GLU A 34 5.84 -17.60 -6.02
C GLU A 34 7.06 -16.71 -6.17
N GLY A 35 7.34 -15.83 -5.19
CA GLY A 35 8.47 -14.95 -5.31
C GLY A 35 8.36 -13.68 -4.48
N LEU A 36 8.96 -12.62 -4.97
CA LEU A 36 8.90 -11.35 -4.27
C LEU A 36 8.79 -10.18 -5.26
N VAL A 37 8.28 -9.07 -4.76
CA VAL A 37 8.20 -7.81 -5.50
C VAL A 37 9.05 -6.80 -4.76
N LYS A 38 10.01 -6.19 -5.46
CA LYS A 38 10.80 -5.09 -4.88
C LYS A 38 9.98 -3.82 -4.93
N LEU A 39 10.01 -3.08 -3.84
CA LEU A 39 9.23 -1.85 -3.71
C LEU A 39 10.14 -0.64 -3.77
N SER A 40 9.67 0.42 -4.45
CA SER A 40 10.33 1.71 -4.38
C SER A 40 10.13 2.29 -2.98
N ASP A 41 10.88 3.35 -2.66
CA ASP A 41 10.75 3.99 -1.36
C ASP A 41 9.33 4.51 -1.14
N SER A 42 8.74 5.13 -2.16
CA SER A 42 7.38 5.65 -2.04
C SER A 42 6.35 4.54 -1.90
N ALA A 43 6.49 3.47 -2.67
CA ALA A 43 5.58 2.33 -2.55
C ALA A 43 5.68 1.70 -1.16
N ALA A 44 6.91 1.57 -0.63
CA ALA A 44 7.12 1.01 0.69
C ALA A 44 6.46 1.86 1.77
N GLU A 45 6.53 3.19 1.66
CA GLU A 45 5.91 4.06 2.65
C GLU A 45 4.39 3.90 2.66
N ILE A 46 3.78 3.80 1.47
CA ILE A 46 2.34 3.60 1.38
C ILE A 46 1.94 2.26 1.97
N LEU A 47 2.63 1.19 1.57
CA LEU A 47 2.27 -0.15 2.04
C LEU A 47 2.56 -0.34 3.52
N ARG A 48 3.58 0.35 4.05
CA ARG A 48 3.84 0.30 5.49
C ARG A 48 2.62 0.75 6.29
N LEU A 49 1.94 1.76 5.78
CA LEU A 49 0.72 2.26 6.44
C LEU A 49 -0.48 1.35 6.22
N CYS A 50 -0.38 0.40 5.31
CA CYS A 50 -1.45 -0.57 5.03
C CYS A 50 -1.27 -1.89 5.80
N GLN A 51 -0.29 -1.99 6.68
CA GLN A 51 -0.12 -3.18 7.50
C GLN A 51 -1.26 -3.35 8.49
N GLN A 52 -1.89 -2.23 8.87
CA GLN A 52 -3.11 -2.22 9.66
C GLN A 52 -4.24 -1.74 8.77
N PRO A 53 -5.49 -2.15 9.03
CA PRO A 53 -6.61 -1.63 8.25
C PRO A 53 -6.63 -0.11 8.24
N THR A 54 -6.79 0.47 7.06
CA THR A 54 -6.81 1.91 6.88
C THR A 54 -7.81 2.29 5.80
N THR A 55 -8.01 3.59 5.62
CA THR A 55 -8.85 4.11 4.55
C THR A 55 -8.03 5.08 3.72
N LEU A 56 -8.51 5.41 2.54
CA LEU A 56 -7.81 6.39 1.70
C LEU A 56 -7.64 7.72 2.43
N ALA A 57 -8.69 8.19 3.10
CA ALA A 57 -8.62 9.47 3.81
C ALA A 57 -7.57 9.44 4.92
N THR A 58 -7.55 8.37 5.72
CA THR A 58 -6.58 8.23 6.80
C THR A 58 -5.17 8.12 6.25
N LEU A 59 -5.01 7.34 5.19
CA LEU A 59 -3.70 7.15 4.55
C LEU A 59 -3.16 8.46 3.99
N LEU A 60 -4.00 9.22 3.29
CA LEU A 60 -3.60 10.52 2.75
C LEU A 60 -3.22 11.50 3.84
N SER A 61 -3.99 11.52 4.94
CA SER A 61 -3.68 12.40 6.05
C SER A 61 -2.31 12.10 6.63
N ALA A 62 -1.99 10.81 6.81
CA ALA A 62 -0.70 10.39 7.32
C ALA A 62 0.43 10.77 6.36
N LEU A 63 0.23 10.55 5.07
CA LEU A 63 1.26 10.85 4.07
C LEU A 63 1.50 12.35 3.93
N GLU A 64 0.46 13.15 4.06
CA GLU A 64 0.60 14.60 4.01
C GLU A 64 1.44 15.13 5.19
N LYS A 65 1.32 14.48 6.33
CA LYS A 65 2.15 14.86 7.49
C LYS A 65 3.60 14.45 7.30
N MET A 66 3.84 13.32 6.64
CA MET A 66 5.19 12.83 6.38
C MET A 66 5.87 13.58 5.24
N PHE A 67 5.11 14.01 4.26
CA PHE A 67 5.62 14.68 3.06
C PHE A 67 4.81 15.94 2.79
N PRO A 68 4.96 16.97 3.64
CA PRO A 68 4.15 18.18 3.49
C PRO A 68 4.52 18.92 2.20
N GLY A 69 3.52 19.47 1.54
CA GLY A 69 3.74 20.32 0.38
C GLY A 69 4.02 19.59 -0.92
N VAL A 70 3.87 18.27 -0.97
CA VAL A 70 4.05 17.52 -2.21
C VAL A 70 2.81 17.70 -3.09
N GLU A 71 3.00 18.27 -4.28
CA GLU A 71 1.91 18.43 -5.22
C GLU A 71 1.56 17.11 -5.87
N GLY A 72 0.26 16.88 -6.09
CA GLY A 72 -0.20 15.67 -6.74
C GLY A 72 -0.12 14.43 -5.88
N LEU A 73 0.08 14.59 -4.58
CA LEU A 73 0.22 13.44 -3.68
C LEU A 73 -1.01 12.54 -3.73
N GLU A 74 -2.20 13.12 -3.68
CA GLU A 74 -3.41 12.31 -3.71
C GLU A 74 -3.52 11.51 -5.00
N ASP A 75 -3.25 12.14 -6.13
CA ASP A 75 -3.33 11.44 -7.43
C ASP A 75 -2.31 10.31 -7.51
N ASP A 76 -1.10 10.55 -7.04
CA ASP A 76 -0.06 9.52 -7.03
C ASP A 76 -0.44 8.35 -6.13
N VAL A 77 -1.00 8.64 -4.96
CA VAL A 77 -1.41 7.60 -4.01
C VAL A 77 -2.57 6.80 -4.60
N ARG A 78 -3.55 7.47 -5.19
CA ARG A 78 -4.68 6.78 -5.81
C ARG A 78 -4.23 5.87 -6.94
N GLU A 79 -3.30 6.33 -7.76
CA GLU A 79 -2.77 5.53 -8.86
C GLU A 79 -2.06 4.29 -8.33
N PHE A 80 -1.21 4.47 -7.32
CA PHE A 80 -0.51 3.33 -6.72
C PHE A 80 -1.50 2.33 -6.11
N LEU A 81 -2.47 2.82 -5.36
CA LEU A 81 -3.45 1.94 -4.70
C LEU A 81 -4.32 1.21 -5.71
N SER A 82 -4.65 1.86 -6.83
CA SER A 82 -5.39 1.21 -7.90
C SER A 82 -4.60 0.04 -8.48
N ASP A 83 -3.31 0.26 -8.73
CA ASP A 83 -2.44 -0.81 -9.21
C ASP A 83 -2.28 -1.92 -8.17
N ALA A 84 -2.10 -1.54 -6.91
CA ALA A 84 -1.96 -2.51 -5.82
C ALA A 84 -3.23 -3.36 -5.69
N ARG A 85 -4.39 -2.75 -5.85
CA ARG A 85 -5.66 -3.47 -5.83
C ARG A 85 -5.74 -4.48 -6.97
N GLU A 86 -5.34 -4.08 -8.16
CA GLU A 86 -5.36 -4.97 -9.31
C GLU A 86 -4.40 -6.14 -9.15
N GLN A 87 -3.25 -5.90 -8.52
CA GLN A 87 -2.29 -6.94 -8.23
C GLN A 87 -2.69 -7.77 -7.01
N GLU A 88 -3.75 -7.36 -6.33
CA GLU A 88 -4.23 -7.98 -5.10
C GLU A 88 -3.22 -7.88 -3.95
N TRP A 89 -2.37 -6.88 -3.98
CA TRP A 89 -1.46 -6.59 -2.86
C TRP A 89 -2.23 -6.06 -1.66
N ILE A 90 -3.34 -5.36 -1.92
CA ILE A 90 -4.26 -4.89 -0.88
C ILE A 90 -5.64 -5.45 -1.15
N THR A 91 -6.37 -5.71 -0.07
CA THR A 91 -7.72 -6.28 -0.14
C THR A 91 -8.60 -5.59 0.88
N PRO A 92 -9.93 -5.70 0.74
CA PRO A 92 -10.83 -5.13 1.74
C PRO A 92 -10.51 -5.68 3.12
N ALA A 93 -10.47 -4.79 4.11
CA ALA A 93 -10.20 -5.19 5.49
C ALA A 93 -11.52 -5.50 6.18
N GLN A 94 -11.51 -6.58 6.94
CA GLN A 94 -12.66 -6.94 7.77
C GLN A 94 -12.54 -6.16 9.07
N GLY A 95 -13.27 -5.09 9.14
CA GLY A 95 -13.19 -4.19 10.29
C GLY A 95 -14.04 -4.61 11.46
#